data_5c1d83e5d966449ba99d82ff09ff5046
#
_entry.id   5c1d83e5d966449ba99d82ff09ff5046
#
_cell.length_a   1.000
_cell.length_b   1.000
_cell.length_c   1.000
_cell.angle_alpha   90.00
_cell.angle_beta   90.00
_cell.angle_gamma   90.00
#
_symmetry.space_group_name_H-M   'P 1'
#
loop_
_entity.id
_entity.type
_entity.pdbx_description
1 polymer ?
#
loop_
_entity_poly.entity_id
_entity_poly.type
_entity_poly.pdbx_seq_one_letter_code
_entity_poly.pdbx_strand_id
1 'polypeptide(L)'
;LAVKADFDMVQVHGDRMCGSFSSVIFNHRTDEYGGNARNRARFATEAVQAIRKRLPDLPIDYKLAVRQENPHYGNAGVLESELGIFIPLLEDAGVTSFHVTLANHSSLEDTIPPANHPYFKEQGCFLKFCDEVRNYTDKPITGVGGLNQPDFIEEQLANGRITCAAMSRQLLADPEWPDKVKNRQITEIHRCVRCNKKCLGSLQQHQGTHCIYEKNLS
;
A
#
# COMPACT_ATOMS: atom_id res chain seq x y z
N LEU A 1 1.09 -20.85 8.97
CA LEU A 1 -0.23 -20.54 9.57
C LEU A 1 -1.23 -20.11 8.47
N ALA A 2 -0.91 -19.15 7.58
CA ALA A 2 -1.84 -18.65 6.55
C ALA A 2 -2.46 -19.80 5.72
N VAL A 3 -1.64 -20.65 5.11
CA VAL A 3 -2.13 -21.80 4.33
C VAL A 3 -2.97 -22.78 5.18
N LYS A 4 -2.62 -22.97 6.46
CA LYS A 4 -3.43 -23.79 7.37
C LYS A 4 -4.78 -23.17 7.72
N ALA A 5 -4.90 -21.86 7.53
CA ALA A 5 -6.13 -21.08 7.73
C ALA A 5 -6.82 -20.78 6.38
N ASP A 6 -6.41 -21.49 5.32
CA ASP A 6 -7.03 -21.45 4.00
C ASP A 6 -6.98 -20.08 3.30
N PHE A 7 -5.89 -19.33 3.52
CA PHE A 7 -5.63 -18.09 2.76
C PHE A 7 -4.97 -18.40 1.42
N ASP A 8 -5.46 -17.78 0.36
CA ASP A 8 -4.99 -17.95 -1.02
C ASP A 8 -3.71 -17.17 -1.34
N MET A 9 -3.36 -16.17 -0.54
CA MET A 9 -2.24 -15.26 -0.76
C MET A 9 -1.68 -14.74 0.57
N VAL A 10 -0.41 -14.34 0.57
CA VAL A 10 0.18 -13.57 1.69
C VAL A 10 0.74 -12.25 1.18
N GLN A 11 0.67 -11.22 2.01
CA GLN A 11 1.32 -9.94 1.72
C GLN A 11 2.55 -9.75 2.61
N VAL A 12 3.70 -9.45 2.00
CA VAL A 12 4.89 -8.98 2.70
C VAL A 12 4.82 -7.48 2.84
N HIS A 13 4.85 -7.00 4.07
CA HIS A 13 4.65 -5.59 4.39
C HIS A 13 5.95 -4.80 4.21
N GLY A 14 6.15 -4.23 3.02
CA GLY A 14 7.36 -3.54 2.60
C GLY A 14 7.46 -2.07 3.02
N ASP A 15 6.53 -1.53 3.84
CA ASP A 15 6.57 -0.12 4.26
C ASP A 15 7.08 0.10 5.69
N ARG A 16 7.12 -0.94 6.52
CA ARG A 16 7.62 -0.84 7.90
C ARG A 16 9.07 -1.32 8.00
N MET A 17 9.32 -2.51 8.53
CA MET A 17 10.68 -3.02 8.70
C MET A 17 11.43 -3.12 7.36
N CYS A 18 10.85 -3.78 6.36
CA CYS A 18 11.47 -3.86 5.03
C CYS A 18 11.66 -2.46 4.43
N GLY A 19 10.70 -1.54 4.60
CA GLY A 19 10.80 -0.16 4.14
C GLY A 19 11.91 0.64 4.82
N SER A 20 12.17 0.40 6.11
CA SER A 20 13.30 0.99 6.83
C SER A 20 14.64 0.46 6.30
N PHE A 21 14.74 -0.85 6.03
CA PHE A 21 15.94 -1.43 5.42
C PHE A 21 16.20 -0.90 4.01
N SER A 22 15.13 -0.68 3.23
CA SER A 22 15.23 -0.19 1.85
C SER A 22 15.65 1.29 1.77
N SER A 23 15.31 2.09 2.78
CA SER A 23 15.51 3.54 2.79
C SER A 23 16.88 3.94 3.29
N VAL A 24 17.60 4.79 2.55
CA VAL A 24 18.87 5.41 3.00
C VAL A 24 18.69 6.33 4.19
N ILE A 25 17.44 6.79 4.45
CA ILE A 25 17.13 7.68 5.58
C ILE A 25 17.19 6.93 6.92
N PHE A 26 16.84 5.64 6.93
CA PHE A 26 16.82 4.81 8.14
C PHE A 26 17.94 3.76 8.17
N ASN A 27 18.39 3.30 7.01
CA ASN A 27 19.39 2.24 6.93
C ASN A 27 20.79 2.83 6.79
N HIS A 28 21.47 3.00 7.92
CA HIS A 28 22.86 3.45 8.00
C HIS A 28 23.88 2.31 8.14
N ARG A 29 23.47 1.07 7.84
CA ARG A 29 24.35 -0.11 7.91
C ARG A 29 25.43 -0.04 6.85
N THR A 30 26.61 -0.61 7.18
CA THR A 30 27.78 -0.67 6.31
C THR A 30 28.12 -2.10 5.86
N ASP A 31 27.31 -3.07 6.27
CA ASP A 31 27.42 -4.48 5.89
C ASP A 31 26.58 -4.80 4.64
N GLU A 32 26.42 -6.09 4.33
CA GLU A 32 25.67 -6.59 3.18
C GLU A 32 24.16 -6.26 3.17
N TYR A 33 23.64 -5.63 4.22
CA TYR A 33 22.24 -5.15 4.29
C TYR A 33 22.11 -3.64 4.18
N GLY A 34 23.22 -2.90 3.94
CA GLY A 34 23.23 -1.45 3.88
C GLY A 34 24.08 -0.89 2.73
N GLY A 35 24.19 0.43 2.66
CA GLY A 35 24.92 1.12 1.62
C GLY A 35 24.14 1.20 0.29
N ASN A 36 24.53 0.47 -0.75
CA ASN A 36 23.90 0.55 -2.07
C ASN A 36 22.50 -0.09 -2.12
N ALA A 37 21.74 0.23 -3.16
CA ALA A 37 20.34 -0.22 -3.33
C ALA A 37 20.19 -1.75 -3.31
N ARG A 38 21.12 -2.49 -3.94
CA ARG A 38 21.11 -3.96 -3.97
C ARG A 38 21.25 -4.56 -2.57
N ASN A 39 22.15 -4.03 -1.76
CA ASN A 39 22.33 -4.46 -0.38
C ASN A 39 21.09 -4.13 0.48
N ARG A 40 20.51 -2.94 0.29
CA ARG A 40 19.30 -2.55 1.01
C ARG A 40 18.05 -3.36 0.65
N ALA A 41 18.03 -3.96 -0.55
CA ALA A 41 16.97 -4.89 -0.97
C ALA A 41 17.08 -6.27 -0.31
N ARG A 42 18.28 -6.67 0.17
CA ARG A 42 18.58 -8.02 0.65
C ARG A 42 17.61 -8.52 1.72
N PHE A 43 17.33 -7.71 2.73
CA PHE A 43 16.41 -8.13 3.81
C PHE A 43 15.03 -8.51 3.29
N ALA A 44 14.47 -7.71 2.39
CA ALA A 44 13.16 -7.95 1.79
C ALA A 44 13.18 -9.19 0.89
N THR A 45 14.21 -9.34 0.05
CA THR A 45 14.33 -10.48 -0.87
C THR A 45 14.53 -11.79 -0.13
N GLU A 46 15.35 -11.84 0.91
CA GLU A 46 15.52 -13.03 1.76
C GLU A 46 14.23 -13.42 2.49
N ALA A 47 13.45 -12.44 2.97
CA ALA A 47 12.15 -12.71 3.58
C ALA A 47 11.18 -13.34 2.57
N VAL A 48 11.11 -12.82 1.34
CA VAL A 48 10.29 -13.38 0.25
C VAL A 48 10.77 -14.78 -0.14
N GLN A 49 12.08 -14.97 -0.31
CA GLN A 49 12.67 -16.28 -0.63
C GLN A 49 12.39 -17.33 0.44
N ALA A 50 12.43 -16.93 1.72
CA ALA A 50 12.11 -17.84 2.83
C ALA A 50 10.65 -18.32 2.80
N ILE A 51 9.72 -17.44 2.38
CA ILE A 51 8.32 -17.81 2.16
C ILE A 51 8.23 -18.72 0.94
N ARG A 52 8.80 -18.33 -0.20
CA ARG A 52 8.76 -19.08 -1.46
C ARG A 52 9.32 -20.50 -1.31
N LYS A 53 10.41 -20.64 -0.59
CA LYS A 53 11.02 -21.96 -0.30
C LYS A 53 10.07 -22.91 0.43
N ARG A 54 9.22 -22.40 1.31
CA ARG A 54 8.26 -23.20 2.09
C ARG A 54 6.93 -23.39 1.40
N LEU A 55 6.55 -22.47 0.54
CA LEU A 55 5.25 -22.36 -0.12
C LEU A 55 5.47 -21.99 -1.59
N PRO A 56 5.90 -22.97 -2.43
CA PRO A 56 6.33 -22.71 -3.80
C PRO A 56 5.24 -22.07 -4.69
N ASP A 57 3.98 -22.42 -4.47
CA ASP A 57 2.86 -22.03 -5.33
C ASP A 57 2.01 -20.89 -4.74
N LEU A 58 2.25 -20.50 -3.47
CA LEU A 58 1.43 -19.45 -2.84
C LEU A 58 1.74 -18.09 -3.45
N PRO A 59 0.74 -17.33 -3.94
CA PRO A 59 0.93 -15.96 -4.38
C PRO A 59 1.49 -15.08 -3.24
N ILE A 60 2.50 -14.28 -3.57
CA ILE A 60 3.13 -13.33 -2.64
C ILE A 60 2.95 -11.93 -3.19
N ASP A 61 2.11 -11.15 -2.54
CA ASP A 61 1.98 -9.73 -2.78
C ASP A 61 3.03 -8.96 -1.95
N TYR A 62 3.69 -7.98 -2.55
CA TYR A 62 4.65 -7.14 -1.84
C TYR A 62 4.10 -5.72 -1.74
N LYS A 63 3.85 -5.25 -0.50
CA LYS A 63 3.45 -3.87 -0.28
C LYS A 63 4.66 -2.95 -0.45
N LEU A 64 4.81 -2.43 -1.66
CA LEU A 64 5.93 -1.61 -2.08
C LEU A 64 5.68 -0.14 -1.73
N ALA A 65 6.40 0.36 -0.73
CA ALA A 65 6.42 1.79 -0.44
C ALA A 65 7.41 2.48 -1.37
N VAL A 66 6.93 3.45 -2.14
CA VAL A 66 7.74 4.29 -3.02
C VAL A 66 7.87 5.67 -2.42
N ARG A 67 9.07 6.24 -2.45
CA ARG A 67 9.34 7.59 -1.98
C ARG A 67 10.08 8.43 -3.02
N GLN A 68 9.98 9.75 -2.87
CA GLN A 68 10.76 10.73 -3.61
C GLN A 68 11.70 11.48 -2.65
N GLU A 69 12.63 12.25 -3.20
CA GLU A 69 13.57 13.11 -2.44
C GLU A 69 12.89 14.36 -1.87
N ASN A 70 11.68 14.20 -1.34
CA ASN A 70 10.89 15.25 -0.72
C ASN A 70 10.34 14.72 0.60
N PRO A 71 10.51 15.43 1.73
CA PRO A 71 10.12 14.95 3.06
C PRO A 71 8.63 14.60 3.17
N HIS A 72 7.75 15.21 2.37
CA HIS A 72 6.33 14.86 2.33
C HIS A 72 6.01 13.66 1.43
N TYR A 73 6.94 13.25 0.56
CA TYR A 73 6.76 12.15 -0.39
C TYR A 73 7.45 10.87 0.08
N GLY A 74 7.35 10.61 1.38
CA GLY A 74 7.82 9.40 2.02
C GLY A 74 9.26 9.50 2.54
N ASN A 75 9.55 8.70 3.55
CA ASN A 75 10.90 8.53 4.09
C ASN A 75 11.30 7.06 4.27
N ALA A 76 10.34 6.15 4.18
CA ALA A 76 10.55 4.70 4.20
C ALA A 76 10.26 4.10 2.83
N GLY A 77 10.83 2.94 2.55
CA GLY A 77 10.67 2.26 1.26
C GLY A 77 11.73 2.63 0.24
N VAL A 78 11.42 2.37 -1.01
CA VAL A 78 12.34 2.46 -2.15
C VAL A 78 12.29 3.84 -2.76
N LEU A 79 13.44 4.44 -3.00
CA LEU A 79 13.53 5.68 -3.77
C LEU A 79 13.12 5.41 -5.22
N GLU A 80 12.32 6.30 -5.80
CA GLU A 80 11.80 6.18 -7.16
C GLU A 80 12.88 5.84 -8.20
N SER A 81 14.03 6.49 -8.12
CA SER A 81 15.19 6.22 -9.00
C SER A 81 15.84 4.84 -8.81
N GLU A 82 15.50 4.11 -7.75
CA GLU A 82 16.04 2.79 -7.42
C GLU A 82 15.06 1.64 -7.75
N LEU A 83 13.84 1.94 -8.23
CA LEU A 83 12.83 0.94 -8.56
C LEU A 83 13.34 -0.11 -9.55
N GLY A 84 14.11 0.30 -10.55
CA GLY A 84 14.73 -0.59 -11.54
C GLY A 84 15.73 -1.59 -10.95
N ILE A 85 16.17 -1.40 -9.70
CA ILE A 85 17.02 -2.35 -8.97
C ILE A 85 16.17 -3.23 -8.06
N PHE A 86 15.24 -2.63 -7.30
CA PHE A 86 14.47 -3.34 -6.30
C PHE A 86 13.43 -4.28 -6.90
N ILE A 87 12.69 -3.83 -7.92
CA ILE A 87 11.58 -4.61 -8.51
C ILE A 87 12.08 -5.94 -9.08
N PRO A 88 13.09 -5.98 -9.97
CA PRO A 88 13.61 -7.25 -10.48
C PRO A 88 14.11 -8.19 -9.37
N LEU A 89 14.78 -7.68 -8.35
CA LEU A 89 15.25 -8.49 -7.23
C LEU A 89 14.10 -9.09 -6.40
N LEU A 90 13.01 -8.36 -6.22
CA LEU A 90 11.82 -8.85 -5.53
C LEU A 90 11.08 -9.91 -6.37
N GLU A 91 10.99 -9.71 -7.70
CA GLU A 91 10.41 -10.70 -8.62
C GLU A 91 11.23 -11.99 -8.66
N ASP A 92 12.54 -11.89 -8.78
CA ASP A 92 13.46 -13.02 -8.73
C ASP A 92 13.37 -13.79 -7.40
N ALA A 93 13.09 -13.08 -6.31
CA ALA A 93 12.84 -13.68 -4.99
C ALA A 93 11.49 -14.41 -4.92
N GLY A 94 10.54 -14.10 -5.82
CA GLY A 94 9.26 -14.78 -5.92
C GLY A 94 8.02 -13.93 -5.65
N VAL A 95 8.12 -12.60 -5.67
CA VAL A 95 6.96 -11.68 -5.62
C VAL A 95 6.09 -11.89 -6.87
N THR A 96 4.79 -11.97 -6.69
CA THR A 96 3.80 -12.19 -7.77
C THR A 96 2.93 -10.98 -8.08
N SER A 97 2.86 -10.01 -7.17
CA SER A 97 2.13 -8.74 -7.35
C SER A 97 2.68 -7.66 -6.42
N PHE A 98 2.38 -6.41 -6.73
CA PHE A 98 2.81 -5.26 -5.94
C PHE A 98 1.61 -4.43 -5.47
N HIS A 99 1.51 -4.15 -4.18
CA HIS A 99 0.61 -3.16 -3.61
C HIS A 99 1.38 -1.87 -3.39
N VAL A 100 1.23 -0.92 -4.30
CA VAL A 100 2.03 0.31 -4.33
C VAL A 100 1.44 1.37 -3.42
N THR A 101 2.27 1.95 -2.56
CA THR A 101 1.87 2.95 -1.57
C THR A 101 2.99 3.96 -1.31
N LEU A 102 2.70 4.95 -0.47
CA LEU A 102 3.68 5.81 0.15
C LEU A 102 3.80 5.45 1.65
N ALA A 103 4.99 5.52 2.21
CA ALA A 103 5.21 5.39 3.65
C ALA A 103 6.05 6.55 4.19
N ASN A 104 5.51 7.22 5.21
CA ASN A 104 6.22 8.24 5.97
C ASN A 104 6.15 7.88 7.45
N HIS A 105 7.26 7.46 8.03
CA HIS A 105 7.33 7.06 9.44
C HIS A 105 7.33 8.25 10.39
N SER A 106 7.62 9.45 9.87
CA SER A 106 7.59 10.70 10.63
C SER A 106 6.26 11.43 10.57
N SER A 107 5.42 11.09 9.57
CA SER A 107 4.10 11.73 9.37
C SER A 107 3.05 10.68 8.99
N LEU A 108 2.16 10.40 9.93
CA LEU A 108 1.04 9.50 9.66
C LEU A 108 0.03 10.13 8.68
N GLU A 109 -0.08 11.46 8.68
CA GLU A 109 -0.96 12.18 7.77
C GLU A 109 -0.49 12.10 6.32
N ASP A 110 0.82 12.07 6.05
CA ASP A 110 1.34 11.83 4.71
C ASP A 110 1.03 10.40 4.22
N THR A 111 1.05 9.42 5.12
CA THR A 111 0.73 8.01 4.80
C THR A 111 -0.79 7.77 4.67
N ILE A 112 -1.59 8.44 5.51
CA ILE A 112 -3.06 8.33 5.56
C ILE A 112 -3.69 9.72 5.42
N PRO A 113 -3.59 10.33 4.23
CA PRO A 113 -3.89 11.75 4.07
C PRO A 113 -5.37 12.07 4.33
N PRO A 114 -5.64 13.13 5.13
CA PRO A 114 -6.98 13.71 5.26
C PRO A 114 -7.41 14.40 3.95
N ALA A 115 -8.67 14.79 3.87
CA ALA A 115 -9.21 15.43 2.66
C ALA A 115 -8.58 16.80 2.37
N ASN A 116 -8.12 17.49 3.40
CA ASN A 116 -7.48 18.81 3.31
C ASN A 116 -5.95 18.76 3.29
N HIS A 117 -5.36 17.56 3.05
CA HIS A 117 -3.90 17.42 3.00
C HIS A 117 -3.31 18.30 1.88
N PRO A 118 -2.22 19.05 2.11
CA PRO A 118 -1.70 20.00 1.12
C PRO A 118 -1.21 19.33 -0.18
N TYR A 119 -0.71 18.10 -0.10
CA TYR A 119 -0.12 17.38 -1.25
C TYR A 119 -0.97 16.18 -1.73
N PHE A 120 -1.80 15.59 -0.87
CA PHE A 120 -2.49 14.32 -1.13
C PHE A 120 -4.01 14.43 -0.95
N LYS A 121 -4.60 15.55 -1.33
CA LYS A 121 -6.04 15.79 -1.21
C LYS A 121 -6.89 15.08 -2.26
N GLU A 122 -6.32 14.80 -3.42
CA GLU A 122 -7.04 14.19 -4.54
C GLU A 122 -7.29 12.69 -4.32
N GLN A 123 -8.33 12.16 -4.95
CA GLN A 123 -8.55 10.73 -5.03
C GLN A 123 -7.46 10.09 -5.90
N GLY A 124 -6.99 8.91 -5.50
CA GLY A 124 -5.89 8.25 -6.20
C GLY A 124 -4.53 8.95 -6.02
N CYS A 125 -4.34 9.70 -4.93
CA CYS A 125 -3.15 10.54 -4.71
C CYS A 125 -1.81 9.79 -4.76
N PHE A 126 -1.81 8.46 -4.62
CA PHE A 126 -0.61 7.63 -4.72
C PHE A 126 -0.50 6.86 -6.04
N LEU A 127 -1.47 6.98 -6.96
CA LEU A 127 -1.45 6.25 -8.23
C LEU A 127 -0.28 6.66 -9.14
N LYS A 128 0.25 7.86 -9.00
CA LYS A 128 1.48 8.27 -9.69
C LYS A 128 2.66 7.32 -9.43
N PHE A 129 2.75 6.74 -8.23
CA PHE A 129 3.77 5.74 -7.93
C PHE A 129 3.51 4.40 -8.62
N CYS A 130 2.24 4.09 -8.91
CA CYS A 130 1.90 2.93 -9.74
C CYS A 130 2.41 3.11 -11.17
N ASP A 131 2.32 4.33 -11.70
CA ASP A 131 2.83 4.66 -13.04
C ASP A 131 4.35 4.43 -13.10
N GLU A 132 5.10 4.87 -12.08
CA GLU A 132 6.54 4.66 -11.99
C GLU A 132 6.90 3.17 -11.84
N VAL A 133 6.19 2.44 -10.99
CA VAL A 133 6.40 1.00 -10.79
C VAL A 133 6.14 0.22 -12.08
N ARG A 134 5.12 0.62 -12.86
CA ARG A 134 4.76 -0.03 -14.13
C ARG A 134 5.91 -0.03 -15.17
N ASN A 135 6.82 0.91 -15.09
CA ASN A 135 7.97 0.96 -15.99
C ASN A 135 8.95 -0.22 -15.79
N TYR A 136 8.83 -0.97 -14.69
CA TYR A 136 9.78 -2.01 -14.29
C TYR A 136 9.13 -3.39 -14.08
N THR A 137 7.81 -3.53 -14.25
CA THR A 137 7.10 -4.79 -14.03
C THR A 137 5.84 -4.93 -14.86
N ASP A 138 5.58 -6.15 -15.33
CA ASP A 138 4.29 -6.56 -15.92
C ASP A 138 3.37 -7.25 -14.90
N LYS A 139 3.84 -7.43 -13.65
CA LYS A 139 3.04 -8.04 -12.58
C LYS A 139 1.81 -7.19 -12.23
N PRO A 140 0.77 -7.81 -11.65
CA PRO A 140 -0.38 -7.08 -11.14
C PRO A 140 0.03 -5.98 -10.16
N ILE A 141 -0.57 -4.79 -10.32
CA ILE A 141 -0.38 -3.65 -9.42
C ILE A 141 -1.69 -3.33 -8.73
N THR A 142 -1.67 -3.33 -7.40
CA THR A 142 -2.75 -2.80 -6.57
C THR A 142 -2.45 -1.36 -6.20
N GLY A 143 -3.31 -0.43 -6.61
CA GLY A 143 -3.20 0.99 -6.27
C GLY A 143 -4.01 1.37 -5.04
N VAL A 144 -3.52 2.36 -4.28
CA VAL A 144 -4.18 2.92 -3.10
C VAL A 144 -4.07 4.45 -3.09
N GLY A 145 -4.81 5.12 -2.23
CA GLY A 145 -4.71 6.57 -2.05
C GLY A 145 -6.05 7.28 -2.09
N GLY A 146 -6.90 7.06 -1.09
CA GLY A 146 -8.21 7.73 -0.96
C GLY A 146 -9.22 7.31 -2.02
N LEU A 147 -9.07 6.13 -2.61
CA LEU A 147 -10.00 5.56 -3.60
C LEU A 147 -11.36 5.28 -2.95
N ASN A 148 -12.43 5.87 -3.49
CA ASN A 148 -13.79 5.68 -2.99
C ASN A 148 -14.90 5.94 -4.02
N GLN A 149 -14.57 6.43 -5.22
CA GLN A 149 -15.53 6.71 -6.29
C GLN A 149 -15.47 5.59 -7.33
N PRO A 150 -16.58 4.84 -7.56
CA PRO A 150 -16.57 3.71 -8.47
C PRO A 150 -16.12 4.05 -9.88
N ASP A 151 -16.68 5.10 -10.49
CA ASP A 151 -16.38 5.49 -11.87
C ASP A 151 -14.89 5.85 -12.06
N PHE A 152 -14.30 6.57 -11.09
CA PHE A 152 -12.87 6.88 -11.13
C PHE A 152 -12.02 5.61 -11.04
N ILE A 153 -12.39 4.68 -10.14
CA ILE A 153 -11.67 3.42 -9.98
C ILE A 153 -11.77 2.58 -11.25
N GLU A 154 -12.97 2.47 -11.82
CA GLU A 154 -13.22 1.73 -13.06
C GLU A 154 -12.38 2.28 -14.22
N GLU A 155 -12.28 3.61 -14.34
CA GLU A 155 -11.41 4.26 -15.32
C GLU A 155 -9.94 3.85 -15.15
N GLN A 156 -9.42 3.82 -13.92
CA GLN A 156 -8.02 3.42 -13.67
C GLN A 156 -7.77 1.94 -14.00
N LEU A 157 -8.76 1.08 -13.74
CA LEU A 157 -8.71 -0.35 -14.09
C LEU A 157 -8.79 -0.54 -15.61
N ALA A 158 -9.74 0.11 -16.27
CA ALA A 158 -9.95 0.01 -17.73
C ALA A 158 -8.74 0.50 -18.52
N ASN A 159 -8.07 1.55 -18.05
CA ASN A 159 -6.85 2.08 -18.64
C ASN A 159 -5.59 1.25 -18.32
N GLY A 160 -5.71 0.15 -17.56
CA GLY A 160 -4.58 -0.71 -17.19
C GLY A 160 -3.57 -0.06 -16.24
N ARG A 161 -3.91 1.09 -15.65
CA ARG A 161 -3.04 1.80 -14.72
C ARG A 161 -2.79 1.00 -13.45
N ILE A 162 -3.85 0.35 -12.96
CA ILE A 162 -3.83 -0.59 -11.84
C ILE A 162 -4.61 -1.84 -12.21
N THR A 163 -4.31 -2.95 -11.56
CA THR A 163 -5.03 -4.23 -11.71
C THR A 163 -6.10 -4.38 -10.62
N CYS A 164 -5.84 -3.83 -9.44
CA CYS A 164 -6.75 -3.84 -8.30
C CYS A 164 -6.72 -2.49 -7.58
N ALA A 165 -7.84 -2.12 -6.97
CA ALA A 165 -7.95 -0.93 -6.12
C ALA A 165 -8.01 -1.36 -4.65
N ALA A 166 -7.09 -0.86 -3.83
CA ALA A 166 -7.11 -1.06 -2.39
C ALA A 166 -7.80 0.10 -1.68
N MET A 167 -8.67 -0.23 -0.74
CA MET A 167 -9.34 0.74 0.09
C MET A 167 -9.47 0.24 1.53
N SER A 168 -9.24 1.12 2.50
CA SER A 168 -9.37 0.82 3.92
C SER A 168 -10.48 1.67 4.55
N ARG A 169 -10.26 2.99 4.64
CA ARG A 169 -11.24 3.91 5.26
C ARG A 169 -12.60 3.90 4.56
N GLN A 170 -12.65 3.63 3.25
CA GLN A 170 -13.91 3.51 2.52
C GLN A 170 -14.71 2.29 3.01
N LEU A 171 -14.06 1.15 3.22
CA LEU A 171 -14.73 -0.05 3.74
C LEU A 171 -15.12 0.07 5.21
N LEU A 172 -14.44 0.94 5.98
CA LEU A 172 -14.90 1.32 7.32
C LEU A 172 -16.14 2.24 7.26
N ALA A 173 -16.24 3.09 6.25
CA ALA A 173 -17.39 3.97 6.07
C ALA A 173 -18.61 3.21 5.53
N ASP A 174 -18.38 2.23 4.68
CA ASP A 174 -19.41 1.40 4.07
C ASP A 174 -18.84 0.01 3.75
N PRO A 175 -19.00 -0.98 4.63
CA PRO A 175 -18.55 -2.35 4.39
C PRO A 175 -19.19 -3.01 3.18
N GLU A 176 -20.41 -2.60 2.82
CA GLU A 176 -21.18 -3.12 1.67
C GLU A 176 -20.82 -2.43 0.34
N TRP A 177 -19.80 -1.55 0.33
CA TRP A 177 -19.41 -0.79 -0.85
C TRP A 177 -19.24 -1.67 -2.12
N PRO A 178 -18.56 -2.84 -2.08
CA PRO A 178 -18.40 -3.69 -3.26
C PRO A 178 -19.74 -4.21 -3.80
N ASP A 179 -20.63 -4.63 -2.92
CA ASP A 179 -21.95 -5.15 -3.31
C ASP A 179 -22.85 -4.03 -3.85
N LYS A 180 -22.82 -2.84 -3.24
CA LYS A 180 -23.52 -1.67 -3.74
C LYS A 180 -23.06 -1.27 -5.13
N VAL A 181 -21.75 -1.27 -5.38
CA VAL A 181 -21.20 -1.00 -6.72
C VAL A 181 -21.65 -2.07 -7.71
N LYS A 182 -21.51 -3.34 -7.38
CA LYS A 182 -21.95 -4.48 -8.20
C LYS A 182 -23.45 -4.39 -8.57
N ASN A 183 -24.28 -3.98 -7.62
CA ASN A 183 -25.73 -3.86 -7.78
C ASN A 183 -26.19 -2.49 -8.31
N ARG A 184 -25.25 -1.59 -8.69
CA ARG A 184 -25.52 -0.22 -9.17
C ARG A 184 -26.27 0.69 -8.17
N GLN A 185 -26.11 0.43 -6.88
CA GLN A 185 -26.69 1.18 -5.77
C GLN A 185 -25.76 2.33 -5.33
N ILE A 186 -25.23 3.09 -6.27
CA ILE A 186 -24.16 4.09 -6.07
C ILE A 186 -24.61 5.23 -5.12
N THR A 187 -25.89 5.58 -5.13
CA THR A 187 -26.47 6.63 -4.29
C THR A 187 -26.60 6.21 -2.82
N GLU A 188 -26.53 4.91 -2.53
CA GLU A 188 -26.64 4.36 -1.18
C GLU A 188 -25.26 4.22 -0.50
N ILE A 189 -24.17 4.52 -1.21
CA ILE A 189 -22.83 4.40 -0.67
C ILE A 189 -22.53 5.53 0.33
N HIS A 190 -22.16 5.16 1.54
CA HIS A 190 -21.57 6.07 2.51
C HIS A 190 -20.10 6.34 2.16
N ARG A 191 -19.83 7.43 1.45
CA ARG A 191 -18.47 7.76 1.01
C ARG A 191 -17.60 8.27 2.14
N CYS A 192 -16.41 7.70 2.29
CA CYS A 192 -15.42 8.17 3.23
C CYS A 192 -15.02 9.62 2.91
N VAL A 193 -15.26 10.53 3.84
CA VAL A 193 -14.89 11.95 3.73
C VAL A 193 -13.43 12.22 4.16
N ARG A 194 -12.64 11.19 4.41
CA ARG A 194 -11.22 11.26 4.81
C ARG A 194 -10.95 12.21 5.98
N CYS A 195 -11.87 12.28 6.95
CA CYS A 195 -11.75 13.17 8.11
C CYS A 195 -10.74 12.69 9.17
N ASN A 196 -10.33 11.43 9.14
CA ASN A 196 -9.44 10.77 10.09
C ASN A 196 -9.90 10.81 11.58
N LYS A 197 -11.13 11.25 11.88
CA LYS A 197 -11.60 11.52 13.24
C LYS A 197 -11.70 10.26 14.10
N LYS A 198 -12.59 9.32 13.74
CA LYS A 198 -12.84 8.12 14.54
C LYS A 198 -11.96 6.92 14.13
N CYS A 199 -11.57 6.80 12.87
CA CYS A 199 -10.72 5.71 12.43
C CYS A 199 -9.28 5.87 12.94
N LEU A 200 -8.61 6.98 12.61
CA LEU A 200 -7.24 7.25 13.02
C LEU A 200 -7.15 7.85 14.43
N GLY A 201 -8.03 8.80 14.75
CA GLY A 201 -8.06 9.44 16.06
C GLY A 201 -8.35 8.46 17.20
N SER A 202 -9.29 7.54 17.02
CA SER A 202 -9.56 6.49 18.02
C SER A 202 -8.40 5.52 18.18
N LEU A 203 -7.72 5.17 17.08
CA LEU A 203 -6.52 4.34 17.13
C LEU A 203 -5.40 5.00 17.94
N GLN A 204 -5.19 6.30 17.76
CA GLN A 204 -4.21 7.08 18.54
C GLN A 204 -4.55 7.15 20.03
N GLN A 205 -5.82 7.00 20.38
CA GLN A 205 -6.31 6.96 21.77
C GLN A 205 -6.41 5.53 22.32
N HIS A 206 -5.86 4.52 21.63
CA HIS A 206 -5.97 3.10 21.98
C HIS A 206 -7.42 2.58 22.06
N GLN A 207 -8.33 3.22 21.34
CA GLN A 207 -9.71 2.79 21.17
C GLN A 207 -9.87 2.01 19.86
N GLY A 208 -10.97 1.29 19.72
CA GLY A 208 -11.29 0.58 18.48
C GLY A 208 -11.42 1.54 17.28
N THR A 209 -11.16 1.03 16.08
CA THR A 209 -11.26 1.80 14.83
C THR A 209 -12.68 1.79 14.31
N HIS A 210 -13.32 2.97 14.18
CA HIS A 210 -14.69 3.12 13.67
C HIS A 210 -14.78 4.24 12.63
N CYS A 211 -15.92 4.32 11.93
CA CYS A 211 -16.24 5.45 11.08
C CYS A 211 -17.21 6.42 11.80
N ILE A 212 -17.24 7.68 11.34
CA ILE A 212 -18.22 8.66 11.80
C ILE A 212 -19.66 8.27 11.43
N TYR A 213 -19.83 7.44 10.39
CA TYR A 213 -21.13 6.92 9.95
C TYR A 213 -21.63 5.75 10.80
N GLU A 214 -20.75 5.12 11.56
CA GLU A 214 -21.15 4.05 12.47
C GLU A 214 -22.05 4.64 13.57
N LYS A 215 -23.32 4.24 13.57
CA LYS A 215 -24.24 4.55 14.66
C LYS A 215 -23.69 3.89 15.91
N ASN A 216 -23.56 4.62 17.01
CA ASN A 216 -23.11 4.07 18.27
C ASN A 216 -23.84 2.75 18.53
N LEU A 217 -23.10 1.65 18.48
CA LEU A 217 -23.53 0.40 19.06
C LEU A 217 -23.52 0.62 20.56
N SER A 218 -24.65 1.11 21.07
CA SER A 218 -24.93 1.24 22.51
C SER A 218 -25.20 -0.14 23.11
#